data_0737e1302bd18a209fac4ab77669d88f
#
_entry.id   0737e1302bd18a209fac4ab77669d88f
#
_cell.length_a   1.000
_cell.length_b   1.000
_cell.length_c   1.000
_cell.angle_alpha   90.00
_cell.angle_beta   90.00
_cell.angle_gamma   90.00
#
_symmetry.space_group_name_H-M   'P 1'
#
loop_
_entity.id
_entity.type
_entity.pdbx_description
1 polymer ?
#
loop_
_entity_poly.entity_id
_entity_poly.type
_entity_poly.pdbx_seq_one_letter_code
_entity_poly.pdbx_strand_id
1 'polypeptide(L)'
;GSLARWGYPAPTGSNEPGNGQGNEEEQLVATPNVANTLANVPIFSGCTKRELGIIARASKEVDHKEGTVIAREGERGIGLFLILDGQCKVTIGGKTKARLGPGDFFGEVALLDGGPRTATVTAVSPVRLVGITGWVFRGLLMEHPTIALKTLEAVAGRLRSVSKEPV
;
A
#
# COMPACT_ATOMS: atom_id res chain seq x y z
N GLY A 1 -9.42 16.21 4.82
CA GLY A 1 -10.52 15.52 4.17
C GLY A 1 -10.74 14.15 4.76
N SER A 2 -11.97 13.85 5.10
CA SER A 2 -12.39 12.61 5.75
C SER A 2 -12.07 11.38 4.87
N LEU A 3 -11.47 10.36 5.43
CA LEU A 3 -11.22 9.06 4.81
C LEU A 3 -12.51 8.40 4.30
N ALA A 4 -13.68 8.75 4.87
CA ALA A 4 -14.99 8.28 4.41
C ALA A 4 -15.31 8.68 2.95
N ARG A 5 -14.73 9.75 2.46
CA ARG A 5 -14.89 10.19 1.07
C ARG A 5 -14.23 9.23 0.07
N TRP A 6 -13.37 8.35 0.56
CA TRP A 6 -12.59 7.43 -0.26
C TRP A 6 -13.03 5.97 -0.09
N GLY A 7 -14.21 5.73 0.49
CA GLY A 7 -14.73 4.38 0.67
C GLY A 7 -14.11 3.59 1.82
N TYR A 8 -13.32 4.24 2.67
CA TYR A 8 -12.90 3.62 3.92
C TYR A 8 -14.01 3.75 4.95
N PRO A 9 -14.37 2.68 5.66
CA PRO A 9 -15.23 2.81 6.82
C PRO A 9 -14.56 3.75 7.82
N ALA A 10 -15.34 4.68 8.35
CA ALA A 10 -14.87 5.55 9.42
C ALA A 10 -14.32 4.67 10.56
N PRO A 11 -13.21 5.05 11.20
CA PRO A 11 -12.72 4.32 12.35
C PRO A 11 -13.81 4.32 13.41
N THR A 12 -14.35 3.15 13.70
CA THR A 12 -15.27 2.94 14.82
C THR A 12 -14.42 2.83 16.08
N GLY A 13 -14.05 3.95 16.61
CA GLY A 13 -13.31 4.06 17.86
C GLY A 13 -13.31 5.51 18.28
N SER A 14 -14.17 5.83 19.27
CA SER A 14 -14.08 7.06 20.01
C SER A 14 -12.72 7.08 20.73
N ASN A 15 -11.70 7.59 20.08
CA ASN A 15 -10.49 8.01 20.78
C ASN A 15 -10.73 9.43 21.31
N GLU A 16 -11.12 9.48 22.56
CA GLU A 16 -10.90 10.69 23.33
C GLU A 16 -9.40 11.04 23.33
N PRO A 17 -9.04 12.32 23.33
CA PRO A 17 -7.64 12.71 23.35
C PRO A 17 -7.04 12.35 24.71
N GLY A 18 -6.50 11.14 24.79
CA GLY A 18 -5.63 10.74 25.89
C GLY A 18 -4.28 11.46 25.73
N ASN A 19 -3.89 12.16 26.76
CA ASN A 19 -2.63 12.87 26.95
C ASN A 19 -1.46 12.24 26.18
N GLY A 20 -1.06 12.91 25.08
CA GLY A 20 0.01 12.45 24.23
C GLY A 20 1.38 12.78 24.77
N GLN A 21 2.05 11.83 25.33
CA GLN A 21 3.51 11.86 25.52
C GLN A 21 4.19 10.51 25.25
N GLY A 22 3.47 9.52 24.70
CA GLY A 22 4.02 8.19 24.44
C GLY A 22 4.25 7.80 22.99
N ASN A 23 3.80 8.60 22.02
CA ASN A 23 3.66 8.11 20.64
C ASN A 23 4.78 8.50 19.67
N GLU A 24 5.67 9.42 20.01
CA GLU A 24 6.73 9.84 19.09
C GLU A 24 7.84 8.80 18.97
N GLU A 25 8.17 8.11 20.06
CA GLU A 25 9.18 7.04 20.03
C GLU A 25 8.67 5.77 19.34
N GLU A 26 7.39 5.40 19.52
CA GLU A 26 6.78 4.27 18.83
C GLU A 26 6.66 4.51 17.32
N GLN A 27 6.32 5.72 16.89
CA GLN A 27 6.26 6.08 15.47
C GLN A 27 7.64 6.10 14.82
N LEU A 28 8.69 6.50 15.55
CA LEU A 28 10.08 6.47 15.06
C LEU A 28 10.62 5.05 14.90
N VAL A 29 10.18 4.10 15.73
CA VAL A 29 10.60 2.69 15.64
C VAL A 29 9.86 1.95 14.52
N ALA A 30 8.60 2.31 14.21
CA ALA A 30 7.83 1.69 13.12
C ALA A 30 8.32 2.12 11.73
N THR A 31 8.81 3.36 11.57
CA THR A 31 9.24 3.94 10.29
C THR A 31 10.35 3.14 9.59
N PRO A 32 11.42 2.64 10.27
CA PRO A 32 12.43 1.82 9.62
C PRO A 32 11.90 0.51 9.06
N ASN A 33 10.97 -0.15 9.75
CA ASN A 33 10.37 -1.40 9.30
C ASN A 33 9.51 -1.20 8.04
N VAL A 34 8.74 -0.12 7.98
CA VAL A 34 7.95 0.24 6.81
C VAL A 34 8.86 0.50 5.61
N ALA A 35 9.91 1.29 5.76
CA ALA A 35 10.85 1.58 4.69
C ALA A 35 11.54 0.31 4.16
N ASN A 36 11.98 -0.58 5.05
CA ASN A 36 12.59 -1.85 4.67
C ASN A 36 11.62 -2.75 3.90
N THR A 37 10.36 -2.77 4.29
CA THR A 37 9.34 -3.58 3.63
C THR A 37 8.94 -2.97 2.27
N LEU A 38 8.89 -1.64 2.16
CA LEU A 38 8.67 -0.94 0.90
C LEU A 38 9.75 -1.28 -0.15
N ALA A 39 10.97 -1.58 0.27
CA ALA A 39 12.04 -2.00 -0.63
C ALA A 39 11.70 -3.27 -1.42
N ASN A 40 10.80 -4.11 -0.91
CA ASN A 40 10.35 -5.34 -1.57
C ASN A 40 9.27 -5.10 -2.63
N VAL A 41 8.69 -3.91 -2.67
CA VAL A 41 7.69 -3.55 -3.68
C VAL A 41 8.40 -3.27 -5.01
N PRO A 42 8.07 -3.97 -6.11
CA PRO A 42 8.82 -3.86 -7.37
C PRO A 42 8.96 -2.45 -7.91
N ILE A 43 7.93 -1.62 -7.81
CA ILE A 43 8.00 -0.23 -8.30
C ILE A 43 8.96 0.65 -7.50
N PHE A 44 9.40 0.22 -6.32
CA PHE A 44 10.35 0.92 -5.47
C PHE A 44 11.75 0.28 -5.44
N SER A 45 11.98 -0.74 -6.25
CA SER A 45 13.20 -1.54 -6.24
C SER A 45 14.49 -0.73 -6.47
N GLY A 46 14.39 0.37 -7.22
CA GLY A 46 15.53 1.27 -7.47
C GLY A 46 15.69 2.39 -6.46
N CYS A 47 14.79 2.52 -5.48
CA CYS A 47 14.83 3.61 -4.52
C CYS A 47 15.93 3.41 -3.46
N THR A 48 16.58 4.52 -3.09
CA THR A 48 17.53 4.55 -1.98
C THR A 48 16.80 4.45 -0.64
N LYS A 49 17.54 4.16 0.44
CA LYS A 49 16.98 4.18 1.80
C LYS A 49 16.34 5.52 2.16
N ARG A 50 16.94 6.62 1.72
CA ARG A 50 16.41 7.96 1.94
C ARG A 50 15.08 8.14 1.21
N GLU A 51 14.98 7.72 -0.03
CA GLU A 51 13.76 7.79 -0.83
C GLU A 51 12.65 6.90 -0.26
N LEU A 52 12.99 5.68 0.16
CA LEU A 52 12.04 4.80 0.86
C LEU A 52 11.54 5.40 2.17
N GLY A 53 12.40 6.10 2.90
CA GLY A 53 12.01 6.84 4.11
C GLY A 53 11.01 7.95 3.83
N ILE A 54 11.15 8.66 2.71
CA ILE A 54 10.20 9.69 2.26
C ILE A 54 8.84 9.06 1.99
N ILE A 55 8.80 7.95 1.26
CA ILE A 55 7.57 7.22 0.96
C ILE A 55 6.92 6.69 2.23
N ALA A 56 7.71 6.12 3.14
CA ALA A 56 7.22 5.60 4.42
C ALA A 56 6.55 6.68 5.27
N ARG A 57 7.13 7.88 5.33
CA ARG A 57 6.55 9.00 6.08
C ARG A 57 5.24 9.51 5.49
N ALA A 58 5.03 9.34 4.20
CA ALA A 58 3.80 9.73 3.51
C ALA A 58 2.71 8.66 3.59
N SER A 59 3.04 7.46 4.02
CA SER A 59 2.10 6.35 4.20
C SER A 59 1.45 6.38 5.58
N LYS A 60 0.31 5.68 5.71
CA LYS A 60 -0.45 5.60 6.98
C LYS A 60 -0.73 4.16 7.35
N GLU A 61 -0.61 3.86 8.65
CA GLU A 61 -1.03 2.58 9.19
C GLU A 61 -2.55 2.53 9.37
N VAL A 62 -3.13 1.38 9.02
CA VAL A 62 -4.57 1.11 9.16
C VAL A 62 -4.75 -0.32 9.66
N ASP A 63 -5.57 -0.49 10.68
CA ASP A 63 -5.96 -1.79 11.20
C ASP A 63 -7.33 -2.20 10.65
N HIS A 64 -7.47 -3.47 10.28
CA HIS A 64 -8.74 -4.05 9.86
C HIS A 64 -9.03 -5.33 10.64
N LYS A 65 -10.30 -5.56 10.91
CA LYS A 65 -10.78 -6.80 11.54
C LYS A 65 -10.83 -7.93 10.52
N GLU A 66 -10.75 -9.16 11.01
CA GLU A 66 -11.03 -10.36 10.24
C GLU A 66 -12.38 -10.23 9.51
N GLY A 67 -12.41 -10.66 8.24
CA GLY A 67 -13.59 -10.58 7.38
C GLY A 67 -13.75 -9.25 6.64
N THR A 68 -12.96 -8.24 6.93
CA THR A 68 -13.03 -6.96 6.23
C THR A 68 -12.57 -7.13 4.78
N VAL A 69 -13.39 -6.65 3.84
CA VAL A 69 -12.99 -6.52 2.43
C VAL A 69 -12.22 -5.21 2.27
N ILE A 70 -10.92 -5.32 2.02
CA ILE A 70 -10.01 -4.17 1.95
C ILE A 70 -10.03 -3.57 0.55
N ALA A 71 -10.10 -4.40 -0.47
CA ALA A 71 -10.20 -4.00 -1.87
C ALA A 71 -11.20 -4.90 -2.60
N ARG A 72 -12.03 -4.31 -3.47
CA ARG A 72 -13.02 -5.07 -4.25
C ARG A 72 -12.68 -5.06 -5.72
N GLU A 73 -12.74 -6.23 -6.33
CA GLU A 73 -12.62 -6.40 -7.78
C GLU A 73 -13.60 -5.48 -8.51
N GLY A 74 -13.12 -4.77 -9.53
CA GLY A 74 -13.91 -3.86 -10.34
C GLY A 74 -14.11 -2.45 -9.76
N GLU A 75 -13.88 -2.26 -8.46
CA GLU A 75 -13.91 -0.91 -7.87
C GLU A 75 -12.60 -0.16 -8.12
N ARG A 76 -12.68 1.16 -8.18
CA ARG A 76 -11.48 1.99 -8.35
C ARG A 76 -10.50 1.78 -7.21
N GLY A 77 -9.27 1.51 -7.57
CA GLY A 77 -8.17 1.42 -6.61
C GLY A 77 -7.70 2.82 -6.21
N ILE A 78 -7.53 3.02 -4.91
CA ILE A 78 -7.11 4.31 -4.36
C ILE A 78 -5.64 4.36 -3.96
N GLY A 79 -4.96 3.20 -3.93
CA GLY A 79 -3.57 3.18 -3.56
C GLY A 79 -2.98 1.80 -3.37
N LEU A 80 -1.76 1.81 -2.87
CA LEU A 80 -0.99 0.64 -2.50
C LEU A 80 -1.19 0.32 -1.02
N PHE A 81 -1.28 -0.96 -0.70
CA PHE A 81 -1.28 -1.47 0.67
C PHE A 81 -0.18 -2.49 0.87
N LEU A 82 0.50 -2.34 1.99
CA LEU A 82 1.57 -3.23 2.44
C LEU A 82 1.13 -3.90 3.74
N ILE A 83 1.24 -5.22 3.82
CA ILE A 83 0.84 -5.97 5.02
C ILE A 83 2.02 -5.98 6.00
N LEU A 84 1.81 -5.42 7.19
CA LEU A 84 2.77 -5.47 8.29
C LEU A 84 2.54 -6.68 9.19
N ASP A 85 1.27 -7.02 9.44
CA ASP A 85 0.87 -8.13 10.30
C ASP A 85 -0.48 -8.68 9.84
N GLY A 86 -0.70 -9.98 10.06
CA GLY A 86 -1.93 -10.67 9.69
C GLY A 86 -1.90 -11.28 8.29
N GLN A 87 -3.05 -11.83 7.89
CA GLN A 87 -3.20 -12.57 6.64
C GLN A 87 -4.41 -12.08 5.85
N CYS A 88 -4.26 -12.04 4.54
CA CYS A 88 -5.33 -11.73 3.60
C CYS A 88 -5.46 -12.83 2.55
N LYS A 89 -6.65 -12.97 1.96
CA LYS A 89 -6.85 -13.79 0.77
C LYS A 89 -7.17 -12.91 -0.43
N VAL A 90 -6.70 -13.31 -1.59
CA VAL A 90 -6.98 -12.67 -2.87
C VAL A 90 -7.93 -13.56 -3.66
N THR A 91 -9.07 -13.00 -4.07
CA THR A 91 -10.06 -13.71 -4.89
C THR A 91 -10.32 -12.97 -6.20
N ILE A 92 -10.51 -13.73 -7.26
CA ILE A 92 -10.91 -13.24 -8.58
C ILE A 92 -12.08 -14.08 -9.06
N GLY A 93 -13.19 -13.42 -9.40
CA GLY A 93 -14.39 -14.14 -9.82
C GLY A 93 -14.91 -15.11 -8.75
N GLY A 94 -14.73 -14.77 -7.46
CA GLY A 94 -15.13 -15.61 -6.34
C GLY A 94 -14.20 -16.78 -6.00
N LYS A 95 -13.12 -16.97 -6.77
CA LYS A 95 -12.14 -18.06 -6.54
C LYS A 95 -10.90 -17.53 -5.85
N THR A 96 -10.45 -18.21 -4.81
CA THR A 96 -9.19 -17.86 -4.12
C THR A 96 -8.01 -18.13 -5.04
N LYS A 97 -7.20 -17.10 -5.28
CA LYS A 97 -6.02 -17.14 -6.14
C LYS A 97 -4.71 -17.11 -5.37
N ALA A 98 -4.69 -16.45 -4.23
CA ALA A 98 -3.48 -16.29 -3.43
C ALA A 98 -3.81 -15.96 -1.98
N ARG A 99 -2.82 -16.14 -1.12
CA ARG A 99 -2.80 -15.63 0.25
C ARG A 99 -1.64 -14.68 0.41
N LEU A 100 -1.88 -13.59 1.12
CA LEU A 100 -0.89 -12.56 1.40
C LEU A 100 -0.65 -12.49 2.90
N GLY A 101 0.59 -12.34 3.28
CA GLY A 101 1.02 -12.20 4.68
C GLY A 101 1.99 -11.03 4.86
N PRO A 102 2.62 -10.92 6.04
CA PRO A 102 3.56 -9.84 6.33
C PRO A 102 4.66 -9.72 5.27
N GLY A 103 4.88 -8.49 4.80
CA GLY A 103 5.83 -8.20 3.73
C GLY A 103 5.23 -8.21 2.32
N ASP A 104 4.05 -8.77 2.14
CA ASP A 104 3.34 -8.74 0.86
C ASP A 104 2.60 -7.41 0.67
N PHE A 105 2.27 -7.11 -0.58
CA PHE A 105 1.62 -5.86 -0.97
C PHE A 105 0.57 -6.12 -2.04
N PHE A 106 -0.34 -5.17 -2.20
CA PHE A 106 -1.31 -5.17 -3.29
C PHE A 106 -1.71 -3.75 -3.67
N GLY A 107 -2.20 -3.58 -4.90
CA GLY A 107 -2.69 -2.30 -5.39
C GLY A 107 -1.63 -1.39 -6.01
N GLU A 108 -0.44 -1.90 -6.33
CA GLU A 108 0.64 -1.09 -6.91
C GLU A 108 0.28 -0.48 -8.27
N VAL A 109 -0.45 -1.19 -9.10
CA VAL A 109 -0.85 -0.69 -10.43
C VAL A 109 -1.86 0.44 -10.28
N ALA A 110 -2.83 0.28 -9.39
CA ALA A 110 -3.82 1.31 -9.11
C ALA A 110 -3.22 2.57 -8.47
N LEU A 111 -2.08 2.43 -7.76
CA LEU A 111 -1.33 3.56 -7.25
C LEU A 111 -0.88 4.50 -8.39
N LEU A 112 -0.55 3.93 -9.53
CA LEU A 112 -0.03 4.66 -10.69
C LEU A 112 -1.14 5.22 -11.59
N ASP A 113 -2.14 4.40 -11.93
CA ASP A 113 -3.15 4.74 -12.93
C ASP A 113 -4.55 5.03 -12.35
N GLY A 114 -4.79 4.70 -11.08
CA GLY A 114 -6.11 4.85 -10.46
C GLY A 114 -7.18 3.94 -11.05
N GLY A 115 -6.78 2.92 -11.79
CA GLY A 115 -7.67 1.99 -12.48
C GLY A 115 -8.45 1.06 -11.53
N PRO A 116 -9.38 0.28 -12.08
CA PRO A 116 -10.16 -0.65 -11.30
C PRO A 116 -9.30 -1.77 -10.71
N ARG A 117 -9.67 -2.24 -9.52
CA ARG A 117 -9.02 -3.39 -8.88
C ARG A 117 -9.25 -4.65 -9.71
N THR A 118 -8.19 -5.43 -9.88
CA THR A 118 -8.23 -6.70 -10.62
C THR A 118 -8.64 -7.88 -9.75
N ALA A 119 -8.67 -7.70 -8.44
CA ALA A 119 -8.99 -8.74 -7.47
C ALA A 119 -9.65 -8.15 -6.22
N THR A 120 -10.30 -9.03 -5.46
CA THR A 120 -10.81 -8.72 -4.13
C THR A 120 -9.81 -9.20 -3.08
N VAL A 121 -9.48 -8.35 -2.12
CA VAL A 121 -8.59 -8.69 -1.00
C VAL A 121 -9.39 -8.60 0.30
N THR A 122 -9.44 -9.71 1.03
CA THR A 122 -10.20 -9.85 2.27
C THR A 122 -9.27 -10.26 3.41
N ALA A 123 -9.39 -9.62 4.55
CA ALA A 123 -8.68 -10.01 5.77
C ALA A 123 -9.21 -11.35 6.28
N VAL A 124 -8.34 -12.34 6.46
CA VAL A 124 -8.69 -13.65 7.05
C VAL A 124 -8.23 -13.78 8.49
N SER A 125 -7.62 -12.76 9.02
CA SER A 125 -7.26 -12.52 10.42
C SER A 125 -7.33 -11.02 10.68
N PRO A 126 -7.19 -10.54 11.91
CA PRO A 126 -6.90 -9.12 12.12
C PRO A 126 -5.62 -8.76 11.37
N VAL A 127 -5.62 -7.64 10.67
CA VAL A 127 -4.47 -7.20 9.85
C VAL A 127 -4.09 -5.77 10.18
N ARG A 128 -2.79 -5.52 10.13
CA ARG A 128 -2.22 -4.17 10.13
C ARG A 128 -1.60 -3.90 8.77
N LEU A 129 -2.04 -2.84 8.14
CA LEU A 129 -1.61 -2.41 6.82
C LEU A 129 -0.94 -1.04 6.88
N VAL A 130 -0.07 -0.80 5.93
CA VAL A 130 0.38 0.55 5.59
C VAL A 130 -0.16 0.87 4.21
N GLY A 131 -0.84 2.01 4.09
CA GLY A 131 -1.41 2.46 2.83
C GLY A 131 -0.81 3.77 2.37
N ILE A 132 -0.60 3.90 1.06
CA ILE A 132 -0.29 5.17 0.41
C ILE A 132 -1.28 5.38 -0.74
N THR A 133 -1.97 6.53 -0.73
CA THR A 133 -2.92 6.87 -1.78
C THR A 133 -2.22 7.34 -3.04
N GLY A 134 -2.86 7.15 -4.21
CA GLY A 134 -2.33 7.65 -5.48
C GLY A 134 -2.15 9.16 -5.48
N TRP A 135 -3.03 9.89 -4.81
CA TRP A 135 -2.92 11.34 -4.66
C TRP A 135 -1.62 11.76 -3.94
N VAL A 136 -1.33 11.16 -2.80
CA VAL A 136 -0.11 11.43 -2.03
C VAL A 136 1.12 11.02 -2.82
N PHE A 137 1.07 9.86 -3.47
CA PHE A 137 2.19 9.36 -4.27
C PHE A 137 2.50 10.26 -5.46
N ARG A 138 1.50 10.78 -6.15
CA ARG A 138 1.70 11.75 -7.24
C ARG A 138 2.41 13.01 -6.74
N GLY A 139 2.01 13.52 -5.58
CA GLY A 139 2.70 14.67 -4.95
C GLY A 139 4.16 14.39 -4.69
N LEU A 140 4.48 13.20 -4.18
CA LEU A 140 5.88 12.76 -3.97
C LEU A 140 6.67 12.71 -5.27
N LEU A 141 6.08 12.20 -6.35
CA LEU A 141 6.75 12.12 -7.64
C LEU A 141 7.07 13.51 -8.22
N MET A 142 6.21 14.49 -7.98
CA MET A 142 6.44 15.86 -8.41
C MET A 142 7.54 16.54 -7.60
N GLU A 143 7.63 16.26 -6.30
CA GLU A 143 8.66 16.79 -5.41
C GLU A 143 9.99 16.06 -5.53
N HIS A 144 9.96 14.79 -5.89
CA HIS A 144 11.14 13.91 -5.97
C HIS A 144 11.23 13.23 -7.33
N PRO A 145 11.72 13.94 -8.38
CA PRO A 145 11.79 13.39 -9.73
C PRO A 145 12.62 12.11 -9.86
N THR A 146 13.61 11.91 -8.98
CA THR A 146 14.41 10.68 -8.96
C THR A 146 13.59 9.45 -8.61
N ILE A 147 12.62 9.60 -7.69
CA ILE A 147 11.67 8.53 -7.37
C ILE A 147 10.79 8.22 -8.60
N ALA A 148 10.34 9.25 -9.31
CA ALA A 148 9.54 9.09 -10.52
C ALA A 148 10.30 8.31 -11.62
N LEU A 149 11.56 8.64 -11.87
CA LEU A 149 12.39 7.94 -12.85
C LEU A 149 12.57 6.47 -12.48
N LYS A 150 12.88 6.18 -11.22
CA LYS A 150 13.06 4.81 -10.73
C LYS A 150 11.77 3.99 -10.80
N THR A 151 10.64 4.62 -10.51
CA THR A 151 9.32 4.00 -10.66
C THR A 151 9.04 3.65 -12.12
N LEU A 152 9.32 4.56 -13.05
CA LEU A 152 9.17 4.32 -14.49
C LEU A 152 10.08 3.19 -14.98
N GLU A 153 11.33 3.16 -14.56
CA GLU A 153 12.27 2.10 -14.89
C GLU A 153 11.78 0.73 -14.40
N ALA A 154 11.27 0.67 -13.17
CA ALA A 154 10.72 -0.56 -12.61
C ALA A 154 9.48 -1.04 -13.37
N VAL A 155 8.58 -0.14 -13.75
CA VAL A 155 7.40 -0.45 -14.56
C VAL A 155 7.80 -0.94 -15.95
N ALA A 156 8.77 -0.28 -16.58
CA ALA A 156 9.29 -0.70 -17.87
C ALA A 156 9.89 -2.11 -17.82
N GLY A 157 10.67 -2.40 -16.77
CA GLY A 157 11.22 -3.74 -16.55
C GLY A 157 10.14 -4.80 -16.39
N ARG A 158 9.06 -4.47 -15.68
CA ARG A 158 7.91 -5.37 -15.51
C ARG A 158 7.16 -5.62 -16.82
N LEU A 159 6.99 -4.59 -17.65
CA LEU A 159 6.40 -4.74 -18.99
C LEU A 159 7.23 -5.68 -19.86
N ARG A 160 8.55 -5.58 -19.82
CA ARG A 160 9.45 -6.47 -20.57
C ARG A 160 9.34 -7.91 -20.08
N SER A 161 9.20 -8.15 -18.79
CA SER A 161 9.07 -9.50 -18.24
C SER A 161 7.75 -10.18 -18.59
N VAL A 162 6.69 -9.39 -18.77
CA VAL A 162 5.34 -9.88 -19.14
C VAL A 162 5.22 -10.05 -20.66
N SER A 163 5.88 -9.17 -21.43
CA SER A 163 5.91 -9.25 -22.89
C SER A 163 6.89 -10.33 -23.34
N LYS A 164 6.39 -11.51 -23.67
CA LYS A 164 7.20 -12.65 -24.13
C LYS A 164 7.52 -12.62 -25.64
N GLU A 165 7.05 -11.61 -26.35
CA GLU A 165 7.33 -11.48 -27.77
C GLU A 165 8.62 -10.70 -27.98
N PRO A 166 9.62 -11.30 -28.71
CA PRO A 166 10.82 -10.57 -29.08
C PRO A 166 10.46 -9.50 -30.12
N VAL A 167 10.90 -8.31 -29.87
CA VAL A 167 10.78 -7.18 -30.80
C VAL A 167 12.04 -7.13 -31.66
#